data_ee60e24efff9508c23e60fd6405a1d37
#
_entry.id   ee60e24efff9508c23e60fd6405a1d37
#
_cell.length_a   1.000
_cell.length_b   1.000
_cell.length_c   1.000
_cell.angle_alpha   90.00
_cell.angle_beta   90.00
_cell.angle_gamma   90.00
#
_symmetry.space_group_name_H-M   'P 1'
#
loop_
_entity.id
_entity.type
_entity.pdbx_description
1 polymer ?
#
loop_
_entity_poly.entity_id
_entity_poly.type
_entity_poly.pdbx_seq_one_letter_code
_entity_poly.pdbx_strand_id
1 'polypeptide(L)'
;VAAWGLPPAARASYQLLAPTDSTDGWIRLVDFDNAGEQAPMRPGARAWDSGCYFSLMVRVKDIGAVYTDAIELGWWTETPIAPLQFGESDLRIVIFKGPDGLQVQSYERLSPPLPEAVGSFERMTRPFNVMQMVADHGTAYRFFTDVLGFASYYTGPPVTAPSPVLSPIGIPTPLTTEVGYQAGIVYPTPGEYGRLEMIQVHGLRGEDYRERCRAPHLGILAVRFPAPDIDAIEARLRDRQLPLERFTEVAWPGGEWVDLLQTRSPDGGILQFFKIRE
;
A
#
# COMPACT_ATOMS: atom_id res chain seq x y z
N VAL A 1 20.58 0.87 -5.66
CA VAL A 1 21.15 1.53 -4.46
C VAL A 1 21.08 3.03 -4.63
N ALA A 2 21.54 3.60 -5.77
CA ALA A 2 21.55 5.05 -6.00
C ALA A 2 20.15 5.70 -5.82
N ALA A 3 19.10 5.10 -6.36
CA ALA A 3 17.72 5.58 -6.24
C ALA A 3 17.16 5.59 -4.80
N TRP A 4 17.90 5.05 -3.83
CA TRP A 4 17.48 4.99 -2.43
C TRP A 4 18.23 5.97 -1.52
N GLY A 5 19.17 6.77 -2.07
CA GLY A 5 19.96 7.71 -1.29
C GLY A 5 20.87 7.06 -0.25
N LEU A 6 21.26 5.79 -0.44
CA LEU A 6 22.07 5.04 0.50
C LEU A 6 23.57 5.35 0.34
N PRO A 7 24.38 5.11 1.39
CA PRO A 7 25.84 5.32 1.32
C PRO A 7 26.49 4.55 0.15
N PRO A 8 27.61 5.01 -0.41
CA PRO A 8 28.28 4.34 -1.53
C PRO A 8 28.71 2.90 -1.24
N ALA A 9 28.95 2.56 0.04
CA ALA A 9 29.30 1.20 0.47
C ALA A 9 28.10 0.27 0.58
N ALA A 10 26.86 0.80 0.52
CA ALA A 10 25.66 0.01 0.64
C ALA A 10 25.49 -0.93 -0.56
N ARG A 11 24.99 -2.11 -0.27
CA ARG A 11 24.61 -3.11 -1.26
C ARG A 11 23.15 -3.48 -1.07
N ALA A 12 22.52 -3.96 -2.13
CA ALA A 12 21.16 -4.47 -2.07
C ALA A 12 21.10 -5.82 -2.79
N SER A 13 20.49 -6.78 -2.15
CA SER A 13 20.02 -8.01 -2.78
C SER A 13 18.48 -8.00 -2.79
N TYR A 14 17.88 -8.80 -3.67
CA TYR A 14 16.43 -8.91 -3.71
C TYR A 14 15.96 -10.28 -4.14
N GLN A 15 14.77 -10.63 -3.68
CA GLN A 15 13.99 -11.76 -4.16
C GLN A 15 12.70 -11.22 -4.79
N LEU A 16 12.37 -11.74 -5.97
CA LEU A 16 11.15 -11.36 -6.68
C LEU A 16 10.11 -12.46 -6.53
N LEU A 17 8.95 -12.09 -6.00
CA LEU A 17 7.76 -12.94 -5.94
C LEU A 17 6.82 -12.46 -7.05
N ALA A 18 6.71 -13.25 -8.09
CA ALA A 18 5.86 -12.98 -9.24
C ALA A 18 4.66 -13.94 -9.27
N PRO A 19 3.46 -13.48 -9.58
CA PRO A 19 2.34 -14.35 -9.88
C PRO A 19 2.62 -15.19 -11.13
N THR A 20 2.11 -16.42 -11.18
CA THR A 20 2.41 -17.37 -12.27
C THR A 20 1.92 -16.85 -13.64
N ASP A 21 0.76 -16.20 -13.67
CA ASP A 21 0.06 -15.83 -14.91
C ASP A 21 -0.23 -14.32 -14.99
N SER A 22 0.66 -13.47 -14.46
CA SER A 22 0.44 -12.03 -14.48
C SER A 22 1.73 -11.24 -14.62
N THR A 23 1.64 -10.11 -15.30
CA THR A 23 2.71 -9.12 -15.45
C THR A 23 2.67 -8.01 -14.39
N ASP A 24 1.68 -8.05 -13.49
CA ASP A 24 1.50 -7.09 -12.40
C ASP A 24 1.39 -7.79 -11.02
N GLY A 25 1.35 -7.00 -9.94
CA GLY A 25 1.22 -7.52 -8.58
C GLY A 25 2.49 -8.21 -8.05
N TRP A 26 3.65 -7.91 -8.62
CA TRP A 26 4.93 -8.45 -8.17
C TRP A 26 5.35 -7.81 -6.86
N ILE A 27 5.90 -8.64 -5.97
CA ILE A 27 6.49 -8.20 -4.71
C ILE A 27 8.00 -8.40 -4.80
N ARG A 28 8.76 -7.35 -4.56
CA ARG A 28 10.20 -7.41 -4.45
C ARG A 28 10.62 -7.25 -2.99
N LEU A 29 11.08 -8.34 -2.38
CA LEU A 29 11.74 -8.31 -1.08
C LEU A 29 13.17 -7.81 -1.30
N VAL A 30 13.56 -6.78 -0.57
CA VAL A 30 14.88 -6.16 -0.72
C VAL A 30 15.57 -6.18 0.63
N ASP A 31 16.78 -6.70 0.62
CA ASP A 31 17.70 -6.67 1.76
C ASP A 31 18.85 -5.69 1.49
N PHE A 32 19.23 -4.91 2.50
CA PHE A 32 20.26 -3.87 2.40
C PHE A 32 21.41 -4.16 3.37
N ASP A 33 22.61 -4.29 2.82
CA ASP A 33 23.86 -4.41 3.57
C ASP A 33 24.62 -3.10 3.61
N ASN A 34 25.30 -2.80 4.72
CA ASN A 34 26.12 -1.59 4.91
C ASN A 34 25.37 -0.29 4.63
N ALA A 35 24.05 -0.30 4.86
CA ALA A 35 23.15 0.79 4.51
C ALA A 35 22.83 1.73 5.70
N GLY A 36 23.36 1.45 6.88
CA GLY A 36 23.07 2.17 8.11
C GLY A 36 22.03 1.48 8.98
N GLU A 37 21.48 2.20 9.93
CA GLU A 37 20.49 1.67 10.87
C GLU A 37 19.18 1.31 10.16
N GLN A 38 18.69 0.11 10.43
CA GLN A 38 17.39 -0.38 10.00
C GLN A 38 16.41 -0.32 11.17
N ALA A 39 15.32 0.41 11.00
CA ALA A 39 14.27 0.51 12.00
C ALA A 39 12.90 0.47 11.30
N PRO A 40 11.83 0.01 11.96
CA PRO A 40 10.50 0.02 11.35
C PRO A 40 10.10 1.42 10.87
N MET A 41 9.58 1.53 9.66
CA MET A 41 9.01 2.79 9.13
C MET A 41 7.83 3.24 10.00
N ARG A 42 7.04 2.29 10.48
CA ARG A 42 5.85 2.52 11.30
C ARG A 42 5.93 1.70 12.59
N PRO A 43 6.73 2.13 13.58
CA PRO A 43 6.97 1.33 14.79
C PRO A 43 5.70 1.07 15.63
N GLY A 44 4.76 2.01 15.66
CA GLY A 44 3.48 1.85 16.36
C GLY A 44 2.49 0.98 15.59
N ALA A 45 2.55 1.03 14.25
CA ALA A 45 1.65 0.31 13.32
C ALA A 45 0.14 0.52 13.59
N ARG A 46 -0.23 1.60 14.30
CA ARG A 46 -1.63 1.93 14.58
C ARG A 46 -2.28 2.57 13.35
N ALA A 47 -3.58 2.33 13.16
CA ALA A 47 -4.32 2.88 12.03
C ALA A 47 -4.44 4.42 12.06
N TRP A 48 -4.32 5.05 13.21
CA TRP A 48 -4.36 6.53 13.33
C TRP A 48 -2.99 7.20 13.32
N ASP A 49 -1.90 6.44 13.19
CA ASP A 49 -0.59 6.99 12.84
C ASP A 49 -0.55 7.23 11.33
N SER A 50 -0.11 8.41 10.89
CA SER A 50 0.02 8.73 9.48
C SER A 50 1.43 8.48 8.94
N GLY A 51 1.56 8.51 7.62
CA GLY A 51 2.83 8.38 6.92
C GLY A 51 3.22 6.94 6.57
N CYS A 52 4.00 6.82 5.51
CA CYS A 52 4.42 5.57 4.87
C CYS A 52 3.24 4.72 4.37
N TYR A 53 3.55 3.58 3.77
CA TYR A 53 2.52 2.60 3.45
C TYR A 53 2.17 1.77 4.68
N PHE A 54 0.89 1.47 4.83
CA PHE A 54 0.38 0.73 5.97
C PHE A 54 0.36 -0.77 5.69
N SER A 55 -0.20 -1.19 4.57
CA SER A 55 -0.39 -2.61 4.26
C SER A 55 -0.52 -2.89 2.78
N LEU A 56 -0.23 -4.14 2.40
CA LEU A 56 -0.69 -4.75 1.16
C LEU A 56 -2.07 -5.36 1.37
N MET A 57 -2.87 -5.49 0.29
CA MET A 57 -4.19 -6.11 0.34
C MET A 57 -4.29 -7.25 -0.65
N VAL A 58 -4.78 -8.40 -0.18
CA VAL A 58 -5.01 -9.61 -0.97
C VAL A 58 -6.44 -10.11 -0.78
N ARG A 59 -7.02 -10.72 -1.82
CA ARG A 59 -8.26 -11.48 -1.68
C ARG A 59 -7.93 -12.92 -1.38
N VAL A 60 -8.70 -13.56 -0.51
CA VAL A 60 -8.52 -14.97 -0.11
C VAL A 60 -9.82 -15.73 -0.28
N LYS A 61 -9.73 -17.06 -0.51
CA LYS A 61 -10.91 -17.93 -0.62
C LYS A 61 -11.47 -18.35 0.73
N ASP A 62 -10.59 -18.57 1.69
CA ASP A 62 -10.90 -19.01 3.05
C ASP A 62 -10.00 -18.25 4.01
N ILE A 63 -10.55 -17.23 4.63
CA ILE A 63 -9.81 -16.38 5.56
C ILE A 63 -9.46 -17.13 6.87
N GLY A 64 -10.27 -18.12 7.25
CA GLY A 64 -10.02 -18.95 8.43
C GLY A 64 -8.77 -19.83 8.25
N ALA A 65 -8.64 -20.48 7.10
CA ALA A 65 -7.46 -21.26 6.77
C ALA A 65 -6.20 -20.39 6.68
N VAL A 66 -6.31 -19.22 6.02
CA VAL A 66 -5.20 -18.26 5.93
C VAL A 66 -4.80 -17.73 7.32
N TYR A 67 -5.78 -17.48 8.20
CA TYR A 67 -5.52 -17.05 9.57
C TYR A 67 -4.73 -18.10 10.35
N THR A 68 -5.16 -19.36 10.32
CA THR A 68 -4.47 -20.46 11.02
C THR A 68 -3.02 -20.55 10.59
N ASP A 69 -2.78 -20.62 9.28
CA ASP A 69 -1.42 -20.74 8.75
C ASP A 69 -0.54 -19.52 9.07
N ALA A 70 -1.10 -18.32 9.02
CA ALA A 70 -0.35 -17.11 9.35
C ALA A 70 0.11 -17.12 10.82
N ILE A 71 -0.78 -17.51 11.75
CA ILE A 71 -0.44 -17.62 13.17
C ILE A 71 0.63 -18.70 13.40
N GLU A 72 0.52 -19.86 12.75
CA GLU A 72 1.53 -20.94 12.82
C GLU A 72 2.91 -20.49 12.30
N LEU A 73 2.93 -19.58 11.31
CA LEU A 73 4.16 -18.97 10.78
C LEU A 73 4.69 -17.80 11.64
N GLY A 74 4.07 -17.52 12.78
CA GLY A 74 4.52 -16.47 13.71
C GLY A 74 4.02 -15.06 13.37
N TRP A 75 3.09 -14.92 12.42
CA TRP A 75 2.37 -13.65 12.24
C TRP A 75 1.37 -13.46 13.37
N TRP A 76 0.95 -12.23 13.61
CA TRP A 76 -0.04 -11.90 14.62
C TRP A 76 -1.05 -10.86 14.12
N THR A 77 -2.12 -10.65 14.85
CA THR A 77 -3.17 -9.70 14.52
C THR A 77 -3.59 -8.91 15.75
N GLU A 78 -3.99 -7.66 15.59
CA GLU A 78 -4.57 -6.85 16.68
C GLU A 78 -6.04 -7.19 16.92
N THR A 79 -6.72 -7.71 15.91
CA THR A 79 -8.14 -8.02 15.95
C THR A 79 -8.36 -9.44 15.40
N PRO A 80 -9.41 -10.15 15.84
CA PRO A 80 -9.84 -11.35 15.17
C PRO A 80 -10.35 -11.02 13.76
N ILE A 81 -10.72 -12.05 12.99
CA ILE A 81 -11.41 -11.87 11.71
C ILE A 81 -12.68 -11.05 11.95
N ALA A 82 -12.79 -9.89 11.31
CA ALA A 82 -13.88 -8.96 11.45
C ALA A 82 -14.83 -9.00 10.24
N PRO A 83 -16.15 -8.87 10.43
CA PRO A 83 -17.07 -8.59 9.34
C PRO A 83 -16.83 -7.16 8.82
N LEU A 84 -16.97 -6.96 7.54
CA LEU A 84 -16.88 -5.66 6.90
C LEU A 84 -17.91 -5.57 5.76
N GLN A 85 -18.70 -4.51 5.75
CA GLN A 85 -19.53 -4.15 4.61
C GLN A 85 -18.91 -2.98 3.87
N PHE A 86 -18.67 -3.15 2.57
CA PHE A 86 -18.19 -2.09 1.70
C PHE A 86 -19.09 -1.96 0.48
N GLY A 87 -19.91 -0.90 0.46
CA GLY A 87 -21.00 -0.77 -0.51
C GLY A 87 -21.97 -1.94 -0.38
N GLU A 88 -22.21 -2.65 -1.48
CA GLU A 88 -23.07 -3.84 -1.53
C GLU A 88 -22.34 -5.14 -1.17
N SER A 89 -21.06 -5.04 -0.82
CA SER A 89 -20.22 -6.22 -0.61
C SER A 89 -20.11 -6.59 0.85
N ASP A 90 -20.48 -7.84 1.17
CA ASP A 90 -20.22 -8.45 2.46
C ASP A 90 -18.85 -9.12 2.43
N LEU A 91 -18.03 -8.83 3.40
CA LEU A 91 -16.64 -9.25 3.48
C LEU A 91 -16.31 -9.76 4.88
N ARG A 92 -15.29 -10.58 4.94
CA ARG A 92 -14.50 -10.79 6.17
C ARG A 92 -13.09 -10.28 5.94
N ILE A 93 -12.51 -9.67 6.96
CA ILE A 93 -11.20 -9.05 6.89
C ILE A 93 -10.38 -9.34 8.15
N VAL A 94 -9.07 -9.47 7.97
CA VAL A 94 -8.08 -9.45 9.04
C VAL A 94 -6.80 -8.78 8.54
N ILE A 95 -6.11 -8.08 9.42
CA ILE A 95 -4.80 -7.48 9.14
C ILE A 95 -3.73 -8.28 9.89
N PHE A 96 -2.93 -9.00 9.13
CA PHE A 96 -1.78 -9.72 9.65
C PHE A 96 -0.59 -8.77 9.77
N LYS A 97 0.13 -8.88 10.88
CA LYS A 97 1.40 -8.22 11.12
C LYS A 97 2.51 -9.25 11.10
N GLY A 98 3.38 -9.12 10.13
CA GLY A 98 4.50 -10.00 9.88
C GLY A 98 5.83 -9.42 10.34
N PRO A 99 6.93 -10.08 9.99
CA PRO A 99 8.26 -9.58 10.26
C PRO A 99 8.52 -8.24 9.56
N ASP A 100 9.52 -7.52 10.05
CA ASP A 100 10.06 -6.30 9.42
C ASP A 100 9.01 -5.18 9.19
N GLY A 101 7.94 -5.16 10.01
CA GLY A 101 6.89 -4.16 9.90
C GLY A 101 5.95 -4.34 8.71
N LEU A 102 6.00 -5.48 8.01
CA LEU A 102 5.06 -5.79 6.93
C LEU A 102 3.67 -6.06 7.49
N GLN A 103 2.67 -5.44 6.90
CA GLN A 103 1.26 -5.73 7.19
C GLN A 103 0.55 -6.17 5.90
N VAL A 104 -0.27 -7.22 6.03
CA VAL A 104 -1.08 -7.76 4.93
C VAL A 104 -2.54 -7.84 5.37
N GLN A 105 -3.40 -7.17 4.64
CA GLN A 105 -4.86 -7.26 4.81
C GLN A 105 -5.41 -8.35 3.90
N SER A 106 -6.06 -9.34 4.51
CA SER A 106 -6.72 -10.41 3.78
C SER A 106 -8.22 -10.19 3.78
N TYR A 107 -8.82 -10.24 2.59
CA TYR A 107 -10.25 -10.05 2.34
C TYR A 107 -10.87 -11.32 1.77
N GLU A 108 -11.86 -11.85 2.43
CA GLU A 108 -12.75 -12.86 1.86
C GLU A 108 -14.08 -12.21 1.47
N ARG A 109 -14.45 -12.33 0.20
CA ARG A 109 -15.74 -11.88 -0.30
C ARG A 109 -16.79 -12.93 -0.04
N LEU A 110 -17.85 -12.57 0.69
CA LEU A 110 -18.99 -13.46 0.96
C LEU A 110 -20.11 -13.24 -0.08
N SER A 111 -20.42 -11.98 -0.38
CA SER A 111 -21.40 -11.60 -1.40
C SER A 111 -21.20 -10.16 -1.90
N PRO A 112 -21.63 -9.83 -3.13
CA PRO A 112 -21.84 -10.76 -4.25
C PRO A 112 -20.52 -11.46 -4.65
N PRO A 113 -20.54 -12.45 -5.54
CA PRO A 113 -19.33 -13.10 -6.05
C PRO A 113 -18.30 -12.09 -6.57
N LEU A 114 -17.03 -12.45 -6.52
CA LEU A 114 -15.98 -11.61 -7.12
C LEU A 114 -16.23 -11.45 -8.63
N PRO A 115 -15.95 -10.25 -9.19
CA PRO A 115 -16.01 -10.03 -10.63
C PRO A 115 -15.10 -11.00 -11.39
N GLU A 116 -15.51 -11.41 -12.59
CA GLU A 116 -14.72 -12.30 -13.47
C GLU A 116 -13.32 -11.73 -13.77
N ALA A 117 -13.20 -10.39 -13.84
CA ALA A 117 -11.93 -9.70 -14.06
C ALA A 117 -10.89 -9.91 -12.94
N VAL A 118 -11.28 -10.42 -11.78
CA VAL A 118 -10.34 -10.84 -10.73
C VAL A 118 -9.54 -12.06 -11.16
N GLY A 119 -10.13 -12.90 -12.00
CA GLY A 119 -9.54 -14.18 -12.41
C GLY A 119 -9.69 -15.28 -11.35
N SER A 120 -9.27 -16.46 -11.71
CA SER A 120 -9.24 -17.61 -10.78
C SER A 120 -7.96 -17.58 -9.94
N PHE A 121 -8.06 -18.00 -8.69
CA PHE A 121 -6.92 -18.20 -7.81
C PHE A 121 -7.19 -19.38 -6.87
N GLU A 122 -6.16 -20.05 -6.40
CA GLU A 122 -6.31 -21.23 -5.53
C GLU A 122 -6.57 -20.83 -4.08
N ARG A 123 -5.72 -20.02 -3.50
CA ARG A 123 -5.74 -19.66 -2.08
C ARG A 123 -5.88 -18.15 -1.88
N MET A 124 -5.01 -17.37 -2.52
CA MET A 124 -5.02 -15.91 -2.47
C MET A 124 -4.64 -15.31 -3.82
N THR A 125 -5.12 -14.09 -4.06
CA THR A 125 -4.72 -13.33 -5.24
C THR A 125 -3.35 -12.70 -5.03
N ARG A 126 -2.73 -12.23 -6.11
CA ARG A 126 -1.70 -11.19 -6.00
C ARG A 126 -2.25 -9.95 -5.28
N PRO A 127 -1.39 -9.07 -4.74
CA PRO A 127 -1.84 -7.81 -4.16
C PRO A 127 -2.68 -7.01 -5.16
N PHE A 128 -3.87 -6.59 -4.73
CA PHE A 128 -4.77 -5.79 -5.56
C PHE A 128 -4.75 -4.31 -5.17
N ASN A 129 -4.32 -4.00 -3.96
CA ASN A 129 -4.33 -2.66 -3.41
C ASN A 129 -3.17 -2.49 -2.41
N VAL A 130 -2.74 -1.26 -2.23
CA VAL A 130 -1.81 -0.84 -1.17
C VAL A 130 -2.46 0.28 -0.39
N MET A 131 -2.46 0.19 0.94
CA MET A 131 -3.04 1.21 1.80
C MET A 131 -1.98 2.15 2.38
N GLN A 132 -2.32 3.42 2.45
CA GLN A 132 -1.59 4.46 3.16
C GLN A 132 -2.49 5.11 4.21
N MET A 133 -2.02 5.24 5.46
CA MET A 133 -2.68 6.06 6.45
C MET A 133 -2.19 7.50 6.28
N VAL A 134 -3.11 8.43 6.10
CA VAL A 134 -2.80 9.80 5.71
C VAL A 134 -3.20 10.80 6.81
N ALA A 135 -2.44 11.89 6.91
CA ALA A 135 -2.71 12.96 7.86
C ALA A 135 -3.93 13.81 7.43
N ASP A 136 -4.10 14.02 6.13
CA ASP A 136 -5.21 14.76 5.53
C ASP A 136 -5.67 14.08 4.24
N HIS A 137 -6.87 13.51 4.28
CA HIS A 137 -7.46 12.77 3.16
C HIS A 137 -7.59 13.65 1.90
N GLY A 138 -8.07 14.89 2.06
CA GLY A 138 -8.30 15.77 0.92
C GLY A 138 -6.99 16.12 0.18
N THR A 139 -5.93 16.39 0.92
CA THR A 139 -4.61 16.67 0.35
C THR A 139 -4.03 15.43 -0.35
N ALA A 140 -4.09 14.27 0.31
CA ALA A 140 -3.62 13.03 -0.29
C ALA A 140 -4.42 12.66 -1.55
N TYR A 141 -5.74 12.74 -1.49
CA TYR A 141 -6.62 12.40 -2.62
C TYR A 141 -6.36 13.29 -3.84
N ARG A 142 -6.29 14.63 -3.66
CA ARG A 142 -5.97 15.57 -4.74
C ARG A 142 -4.56 15.38 -5.31
N PHE A 143 -3.60 14.96 -4.50
CA PHE A 143 -2.28 14.63 -5.02
C PHE A 143 -2.35 13.50 -6.05
N PHE A 144 -3.09 12.43 -5.77
CA PHE A 144 -3.23 11.33 -6.72
C PHE A 144 -4.10 11.71 -7.93
N THR A 145 -5.21 12.40 -7.74
CA THR A 145 -6.16 12.73 -8.83
C THR A 145 -5.69 13.91 -9.67
N ASP A 146 -5.38 15.05 -9.04
CA ASP A 146 -5.17 16.31 -9.75
C ASP A 146 -3.70 16.51 -10.18
N VAL A 147 -2.76 15.87 -9.46
CA VAL A 147 -1.34 15.95 -9.81
C VAL A 147 -0.91 14.76 -10.64
N LEU A 148 -1.11 13.54 -10.15
CA LEU A 148 -0.68 12.34 -10.87
C LEU A 148 -1.64 11.90 -11.97
N GLY A 149 -2.91 12.36 -11.94
CA GLY A 149 -3.92 12.03 -12.93
C GLY A 149 -4.52 10.64 -12.75
N PHE A 150 -4.47 10.10 -11.54
CA PHE A 150 -5.11 8.82 -11.23
C PHE A 150 -6.64 8.97 -11.26
N ALA A 151 -7.32 7.97 -11.75
CA ALA A 151 -8.78 7.94 -11.72
C ALA A 151 -9.30 7.58 -10.31
N SER A 152 -10.43 8.16 -9.95
CA SER A 152 -11.15 7.81 -8.71
C SER A 152 -11.85 6.46 -8.87
N TYR A 153 -11.61 5.55 -7.93
CA TYR A 153 -12.43 4.36 -7.74
C TYR A 153 -13.51 4.61 -6.68
N TYR A 154 -13.13 5.22 -5.55
CA TYR A 154 -14.02 5.55 -4.46
C TYR A 154 -13.50 6.76 -3.68
N THR A 155 -14.41 7.58 -3.20
CA THR A 155 -14.16 8.56 -2.13
C THR A 155 -15.48 8.86 -1.43
N GLY A 156 -15.42 9.11 -0.12
CA GLY A 156 -16.61 9.39 0.68
C GLY A 156 -16.32 10.30 1.87
N PRO A 157 -17.36 10.70 2.60
CA PRO A 157 -17.21 11.42 3.86
C PRO A 157 -16.64 10.51 4.95
N PRO A 158 -16.19 11.06 6.09
CA PRO A 158 -15.89 10.27 7.27
C PRO A 158 -17.08 9.45 7.73
N VAL A 159 -16.85 8.20 8.10
CA VAL A 159 -17.87 7.25 8.55
C VAL A 159 -17.55 6.78 9.96
N THR A 160 -18.54 6.83 10.86
CA THR A 160 -18.50 6.20 12.19
C THR A 160 -19.49 5.03 12.23
N ALA A 161 -19.28 4.10 13.14
CA ALA A 161 -20.25 3.02 13.34
C ALA A 161 -21.49 3.52 14.11
N PRO A 162 -22.71 3.03 13.78
CA PRO A 162 -23.93 3.40 14.50
C PRO A 162 -24.02 2.81 15.91
N SER A 163 -23.24 1.78 16.20
CA SER A 163 -23.07 1.14 17.50
C SER A 163 -21.66 0.59 17.64
N PRO A 164 -21.17 0.27 18.86
CA PRO A 164 -19.84 -0.30 19.04
C PRO A 164 -19.66 -1.59 18.23
N VAL A 165 -18.66 -1.63 17.37
CA VAL A 165 -18.35 -2.77 16.48
C VAL A 165 -16.86 -3.09 16.51
N LEU A 166 -16.54 -4.31 16.12
CA LEU A 166 -15.15 -4.70 15.90
C LEU A 166 -14.58 -3.96 14.69
N SER A 167 -13.57 -3.14 14.91
CA SER A 167 -12.89 -2.40 13.84
C SER A 167 -11.78 -3.23 13.23
N PRO A 168 -11.80 -3.50 11.91
CA PRO A 168 -10.75 -4.28 11.26
C PRO A 168 -9.38 -3.59 11.29
N ILE A 169 -9.35 -2.26 11.45
CA ILE A 169 -8.10 -1.47 11.54
C ILE A 169 -7.64 -1.21 12.97
N GLY A 170 -8.22 -1.89 13.97
CA GLY A 170 -7.76 -1.83 15.36
C GLY A 170 -8.22 -0.60 16.15
N ILE A 171 -9.24 0.15 15.69
CA ILE A 171 -9.87 1.18 16.53
C ILE A 171 -10.55 0.48 17.71
N PRO A 172 -10.29 0.89 18.95
CA PRO A 172 -10.95 0.28 20.12
C PRO A 172 -12.47 0.30 20.00
N THR A 173 -13.11 -0.85 20.22
CA THR A 173 -14.55 -1.04 20.01
C THR A 173 -15.42 0.07 20.62
N PRO A 174 -15.19 0.56 21.87
CA PRO A 174 -16.00 1.64 22.44
C PRO A 174 -15.88 2.96 21.68
N LEU A 175 -14.80 3.18 20.95
CA LEU A 175 -14.54 4.42 20.23
C LEU A 175 -15.08 4.41 18.79
N THR A 176 -15.53 3.28 18.26
CA THR A 176 -15.96 3.19 16.86
C THR A 176 -17.20 4.02 16.52
N THR A 177 -17.97 4.44 17.52
CA THR A 177 -19.11 5.35 17.36
C THR A 177 -18.72 6.83 17.33
N GLU A 178 -17.52 7.17 17.74
CA GLU A 178 -17.02 8.54 17.85
C GLU A 178 -15.85 8.80 16.88
N VAL A 179 -15.01 7.79 16.69
CA VAL A 179 -13.84 7.84 15.82
C VAL A 179 -14.23 7.38 14.43
N GLY A 180 -14.29 8.33 13.51
CA GLY A 180 -14.59 8.05 12.11
C GLY A 180 -13.33 7.72 11.32
N TYR A 181 -13.50 7.06 10.18
CA TYR A 181 -12.47 6.95 9.17
C TYR A 181 -13.00 7.41 7.81
N GLN A 182 -12.14 7.98 7.01
CA GLN A 182 -12.44 8.46 5.68
C GLN A 182 -11.53 7.76 4.68
N ALA A 183 -12.13 7.08 3.70
CA ALA A 183 -11.41 6.33 2.69
C ALA A 183 -11.46 7.03 1.32
N GLY A 184 -10.36 6.93 0.58
CA GLY A 184 -10.26 7.23 -0.83
C GLY A 184 -9.47 6.15 -1.53
N ILE A 185 -9.94 5.68 -2.69
CA ILE A 185 -9.28 4.67 -3.51
C ILE A 185 -9.11 5.21 -4.91
N VAL A 186 -7.90 5.13 -5.41
CA VAL A 186 -7.51 5.60 -6.75
C VAL A 186 -6.74 4.51 -7.49
N TYR A 187 -6.65 4.64 -8.82
CA TYR A 187 -5.85 3.76 -9.65
C TYR A 187 -5.25 4.52 -10.85
N PRO A 188 -4.02 4.20 -11.27
CA PRO A 188 -3.44 4.81 -12.46
C PRO A 188 -4.15 4.36 -13.74
N THR A 189 -4.64 3.12 -13.75
CA THR A 189 -5.41 2.52 -14.84
C THR A 189 -6.60 1.76 -14.26
N PRO A 190 -7.84 1.95 -14.74
CA PRO A 190 -9.01 1.22 -14.28
C PRO A 190 -8.83 -0.30 -14.33
N GLY A 191 -9.16 -0.98 -13.22
CA GLY A 191 -9.02 -2.42 -13.13
C GLY A 191 -9.22 -2.96 -11.71
N GLU A 192 -9.07 -4.26 -11.58
CA GLU A 192 -9.20 -4.98 -10.30
C GLU A 192 -7.92 -4.98 -9.48
N TYR A 193 -6.80 -4.55 -10.06
CA TYR A 193 -5.47 -4.55 -9.46
C TYR A 193 -4.77 -3.19 -9.63
N GLY A 194 -3.71 -2.95 -8.84
CA GLY A 194 -2.92 -1.72 -8.92
C GLY A 194 -3.56 -0.50 -8.28
N ARG A 195 -4.52 -0.70 -7.37
CA ARG A 195 -5.16 0.40 -6.63
C ARG A 195 -4.27 0.88 -5.49
N LEU A 196 -4.49 2.14 -5.12
CA LEU A 196 -3.91 2.74 -3.92
C LEU A 196 -5.05 3.30 -3.08
N GLU A 197 -5.08 2.92 -1.82
CA GLU A 197 -6.07 3.38 -0.85
C GLU A 197 -5.41 4.31 0.17
N MET A 198 -6.09 5.37 0.49
CA MET A 198 -5.72 6.29 1.55
C MET A 198 -6.83 6.34 2.60
N ILE A 199 -6.44 6.26 3.87
CA ILE A 199 -7.37 6.38 4.99
C ILE A 199 -6.89 7.43 5.96
N GLN A 200 -7.78 8.34 6.32
CA GLN A 200 -7.63 9.23 7.46
C GLN A 200 -8.53 8.76 8.60
N VAL A 201 -7.97 8.63 9.80
CA VAL A 201 -8.73 8.39 11.03
C VAL A 201 -8.97 9.71 11.74
N HIS A 202 -10.24 10.03 12.00
CA HIS A 202 -10.66 11.26 12.66
C HIS A 202 -10.92 11.03 14.15
N GLY A 203 -10.59 12.02 14.98
CA GLY A 203 -10.86 11.94 16.42
C GLY A 203 -9.78 11.27 17.27
N LEU A 204 -8.77 10.64 16.66
CA LEU A 204 -7.58 10.15 17.35
C LEU A 204 -6.32 10.88 16.87
N ARG A 205 -5.43 11.15 17.80
CA ARG A 205 -4.14 11.74 17.48
C ARG A 205 -3.07 10.66 17.47
N GLY A 206 -2.41 10.50 16.31
CA GLY A 206 -1.30 9.56 16.11
C GLY A 206 0.03 10.28 15.88
N GLU A 207 1.06 9.48 15.65
CA GLU A 207 2.37 9.92 15.20
C GLU A 207 2.38 10.10 13.68
N ASP A 208 3.27 10.96 13.19
CA ASP A 208 3.52 11.14 11.77
C ASP A 208 4.88 10.53 11.40
N TYR A 209 4.86 9.49 10.61
CA TYR A 209 6.04 8.74 10.21
C TYR A 209 6.57 9.09 8.81
N ARG A 210 6.08 10.17 8.16
CA ARG A 210 6.45 10.51 6.78
C ARG A 210 7.96 10.57 6.53
N GLU A 211 8.73 11.04 7.50
CA GLU A 211 10.19 11.16 7.37
C GLU A 211 10.93 9.81 7.49
N ARG A 212 10.23 8.77 7.96
CA ARG A 212 10.77 7.42 8.08
C ARG A 212 10.58 6.58 6.82
N CYS A 213 9.83 7.05 5.83
CA CYS A 213 9.54 6.34 4.58
C CYS A 213 10.75 6.32 3.64
N ARG A 214 11.82 5.68 4.04
CA ARG A 214 13.08 5.63 3.29
C ARG A 214 13.88 4.36 3.56
N ALA A 215 14.69 3.96 2.58
CA ALA A 215 15.68 2.90 2.81
C ALA A 215 16.74 3.39 3.85
N PRO A 216 17.30 2.50 4.66
CA PRO A 216 17.07 1.06 4.69
C PRO A 216 16.00 0.61 5.69
N HIS A 217 15.08 1.50 6.10
CA HIS A 217 14.05 1.20 7.08
C HIS A 217 13.12 0.06 6.61
N LEU A 218 12.56 -0.67 7.60
CA LEU A 218 11.78 -1.88 7.40
C LEU A 218 10.29 -1.58 7.17
N GLY A 219 9.68 -2.26 6.21
CA GLY A 219 8.27 -2.09 5.83
C GLY A 219 8.09 -2.01 4.33
N ILE A 220 6.96 -1.50 3.87
CA ILE A 220 6.67 -1.31 2.44
C ILE A 220 7.36 -0.04 1.96
N LEU A 221 8.48 -0.19 1.26
CA LEU A 221 9.36 0.92 0.90
C LEU A 221 8.78 1.77 -0.23
N ALA A 222 8.28 1.14 -1.29
CA ALA A 222 7.79 1.85 -2.47
C ALA A 222 6.71 1.05 -3.20
N VAL A 223 5.86 1.77 -3.94
CA VAL A 223 4.93 1.21 -4.91
C VAL A 223 5.36 1.64 -6.31
N ARG A 224 5.26 0.74 -7.28
CA ARG A 224 5.72 0.94 -8.65
C ARG A 224 4.59 0.77 -9.64
N PHE A 225 4.54 1.70 -10.59
CA PHE A 225 3.55 1.69 -11.65
C PHE A 225 4.23 1.79 -13.02
N PRO A 226 3.81 0.98 -13.99
CA PRO A 226 4.21 1.22 -15.38
C PRO A 226 3.64 2.57 -15.83
N ALA A 227 4.44 3.33 -16.55
CA ALA A 227 4.06 4.64 -17.06
C ALA A 227 4.61 4.83 -18.50
N PRO A 228 3.81 4.48 -19.52
CA PRO A 228 4.22 4.67 -20.91
C PRO A 228 4.62 6.12 -21.21
N ASP A 229 3.91 7.07 -20.63
CA ASP A 229 4.20 8.51 -20.71
C ASP A 229 4.73 9.04 -19.38
N ILE A 230 5.94 8.65 -19.04
CA ILE A 230 6.62 9.06 -17.81
C ILE A 230 6.94 10.57 -17.83
N ASP A 231 7.12 11.15 -19.01
CA ASP A 231 7.48 12.57 -19.18
C ASP A 231 6.29 13.47 -18.87
N ALA A 232 5.05 13.04 -19.17
CA ALA A 232 3.85 13.76 -18.77
C ALA A 232 3.66 13.79 -17.24
N ILE A 233 4.03 12.73 -16.54
CA ILE A 233 4.00 12.69 -15.05
C ILE A 233 5.06 13.66 -14.51
N GLU A 234 6.27 13.62 -15.06
CA GLU A 234 7.34 14.52 -14.69
C GLU A 234 6.95 15.99 -14.86
N ALA A 235 6.38 16.35 -16.02
CA ALA A 235 5.92 17.71 -16.29
C ALA A 235 4.90 18.18 -15.24
N ARG A 236 3.89 17.38 -14.93
CA ARG A 236 2.88 17.72 -13.92
C ARG A 236 3.48 17.94 -12.52
N LEU A 237 4.46 17.11 -12.13
CA LEU A 237 5.15 17.27 -10.85
C LEU A 237 5.99 18.58 -10.82
N ARG A 238 6.70 18.89 -11.92
CA ARG A 238 7.49 20.12 -12.05
C ARG A 238 6.63 21.38 -12.01
N ASP A 239 5.51 21.38 -12.73
CA ASP A 239 4.55 22.49 -12.75
C ASP A 239 4.00 22.82 -11.35
N ARG A 240 3.92 21.82 -10.47
CA ARG A 240 3.51 21.96 -9.07
C ARG A 240 4.67 22.13 -8.10
N GLN A 241 5.92 22.22 -8.61
CA GLN A 241 7.15 22.34 -7.81
C GLN A 241 7.30 21.22 -6.77
N LEU A 242 6.82 20.00 -7.11
CA LEU A 242 6.92 18.85 -6.23
C LEU A 242 8.26 18.13 -6.39
N PRO A 243 8.80 17.56 -5.29
CA PRO A 243 10.05 16.83 -5.35
C PRO A 243 9.95 15.62 -6.29
N LEU A 244 10.94 15.45 -7.14
CA LEU A 244 11.08 14.30 -8.01
C LEU A 244 12.55 13.98 -8.27
N GLU A 245 12.81 12.73 -8.60
CA GLU A 245 14.11 12.25 -9.05
C GLU A 245 13.93 11.42 -10.31
N ARG A 246 14.78 11.65 -11.31
CA ARG A 246 14.78 10.89 -12.58
C ARG A 246 16.05 10.06 -12.67
N PHE A 247 15.89 8.78 -12.94
CA PHE A 247 16.97 7.84 -13.19
C PHE A 247 16.78 7.22 -14.57
N THR A 248 17.85 7.16 -15.33
CA THR A 248 17.88 6.52 -16.65
C THR A 248 18.70 5.24 -16.56
N GLU A 249 18.40 4.29 -17.44
CA GLU A 249 19.17 3.04 -17.53
C GLU A 249 19.27 2.29 -16.21
N VAL A 250 18.14 2.15 -15.53
CA VAL A 250 18.05 1.34 -14.30
C VAL A 250 17.84 -0.13 -14.68
N ALA A 251 18.72 -1.01 -14.22
CA ALA A 251 18.54 -2.45 -14.40
C ALA A 251 17.26 -2.92 -13.70
N TRP A 252 16.42 -3.63 -14.44
CA TRP A 252 15.13 -4.12 -13.97
C TRP A 252 15.14 -5.62 -13.73
N PRO A 253 14.36 -6.15 -12.78
CA PRO A 253 14.19 -7.59 -12.66
C PRO A 253 13.59 -8.18 -13.95
N GLY A 254 14.28 -9.11 -14.57
CA GLY A 254 13.91 -9.65 -15.89
C GLY A 254 14.95 -9.38 -16.97
N GLY A 255 15.90 -8.47 -16.69
CA GLY A 255 17.01 -8.15 -17.59
C GLY A 255 16.79 -6.95 -18.49
N GLU A 256 15.61 -6.33 -18.40
CA GLU A 256 15.33 -5.09 -19.14
C GLU A 256 16.02 -3.88 -18.47
N TRP A 257 16.11 -2.81 -19.23
CA TRP A 257 16.49 -1.48 -18.75
C TRP A 257 15.26 -0.58 -18.73
N VAL A 258 15.12 0.20 -17.65
CA VAL A 258 14.00 1.13 -17.50
C VAL A 258 14.47 2.55 -17.24
N ASP A 259 13.65 3.52 -17.64
CA ASP A 259 13.68 4.86 -17.09
C ASP A 259 12.75 4.89 -15.88
N LEU A 260 13.21 5.50 -14.79
CA LEU A 260 12.50 5.54 -13.52
C LEU A 260 12.31 6.99 -13.07
N LEU A 261 11.09 7.36 -12.75
CA LEU A 261 10.74 8.61 -12.07
C LEU A 261 10.28 8.29 -10.67
N GLN A 262 10.85 8.94 -9.68
CA GLN A 262 10.50 8.77 -8.28
C GLN A 262 9.95 10.06 -7.72
N THR A 263 8.89 9.97 -6.93
CA THR A 263 8.34 11.07 -6.13
C THR A 263 7.80 10.52 -4.81
N ARG A 264 7.26 11.40 -3.97
CA ARG A 264 6.66 11.04 -2.69
C ARG A 264 5.24 11.57 -2.61
N SER A 265 4.35 10.77 -2.01
CA SER A 265 3.03 11.26 -1.59
C SER A 265 3.17 12.31 -0.48
N PRO A 266 2.13 13.10 -0.20
CA PRO A 266 2.13 14.04 0.94
C PRO A 266 2.47 13.38 2.28
N ASP A 267 2.18 12.10 2.43
CA ASP A 267 2.45 11.31 3.63
C ASP A 267 3.72 10.44 3.50
N GLY A 268 4.64 10.83 2.62
CA GLY A 268 6.00 10.30 2.50
C GLY A 268 6.12 8.98 1.71
N GLY A 269 5.03 8.32 1.33
CA GLY A 269 5.09 7.08 0.56
C GLY A 269 5.84 7.27 -0.76
N ILE A 270 6.83 6.42 -1.04
CA ILE A 270 7.61 6.51 -2.27
C ILE A 270 6.83 5.90 -3.42
N LEU A 271 6.64 6.69 -4.47
CA LEU A 271 6.02 6.30 -5.73
C LEU A 271 7.08 6.27 -6.83
N GLN A 272 7.15 5.16 -7.53
CA GLN A 272 8.05 4.97 -8.66
C GLN A 272 7.25 4.66 -9.93
N PHE A 273 7.48 5.45 -10.96
CA PHE A 273 6.93 5.25 -12.31
C PHE A 273 8.05 4.76 -13.21
N PHE A 274 7.80 3.73 -14.00
CA PHE A 274 8.84 3.19 -14.87
C PHE A 274 8.35 3.01 -16.31
N LYS A 275 9.28 3.18 -17.24
CA LYS A 275 9.10 2.92 -18.67
C LYS A 275 10.21 1.98 -19.12
N ILE A 276 9.83 0.84 -19.70
CA ILE A 276 10.79 -0.10 -20.32
C ILE A 276 11.39 0.60 -21.54
N ARG A 277 12.69 0.50 -21.68
CA ARG A 277 13.43 1.00 -22.86
C ARG A 277 13.42 -0.06 -23.96
N GLU A 278 13.13 0.38 -25.16
CA GLU A 278 13.20 -0.42 -26.37
C GLU A 278 14.65 -0.68 -26.80
#